data_f3da311f46b98c5efbe1b25728d06979
#
_entry.id   f3da311f46b98c5efbe1b25728d06979
#
_cell.length_a   1.000
_cell.length_b   1.000
_cell.length_c   1.000
_cell.angle_alpha   90.00
_cell.angle_beta   90.00
_cell.angle_gamma   90.00
#
_symmetry.space_group_name_H-M   'P 1'
#
loop_
_entity.id
_entity.type
_entity.pdbx_description
1 polymer ?
#
loop_
_entity_poly.entity_id
_entity_poly.type
_entity_poly.pdbx_seq_one_letter_code
_entity_poly.pdbx_strand_id
1 'polypeptide(L)'
;MRNTIDPSYTTIGMLFEKNFLFEVPKYQRYYSWEDEQVDDFIKDVKGIYLHDTPENTIEHFFGGIVAVEKRIPGSNRQQRELIDGQQRITTTLLLIIALIRKYEKLKDVSNGTLIDNRINKLRQKYLRYDDEINREPITVQKLVLSKADKQYFEDLIEARECTERRDSHRRINRAFKKLEKFVAGIIDAEATVDAKIDALAKIENIVHNNCTIIFIDSKTRESAYKLFQVLNDRGAGLTEGDLLKSKTLEVLEKHFSIKQSTVQDAWDEILQDEPKQIEQFLRYYYASACGSRVGRTSLYDDFLKQFFPDIVDVDDVSDEATATKIVD
;
A
#
# COMPACT_ATOMS: atom_id res chain seq x y z
N MET A 1 -9.13 11.26 -28.00
CA MET A 1 -9.46 10.61 -26.72
C MET A 1 -8.24 10.73 -25.82
N ARG A 2 -8.36 11.35 -24.65
CA ARG A 2 -7.25 11.35 -23.67
C ARG A 2 -7.18 9.93 -23.10
N ASN A 3 -5.99 9.30 -23.14
CA ASN A 3 -5.79 7.99 -22.52
C ASN A 3 -6.24 8.04 -21.06
N THR A 4 -7.14 7.14 -20.69
CA THR A 4 -7.62 7.01 -19.30
C THR A 4 -6.62 6.28 -18.41
N ILE A 5 -5.62 5.64 -19.02
CA ILE A 5 -4.56 4.86 -18.37
C ILE A 5 -3.21 5.32 -18.91
N ASP A 6 -2.27 5.62 -18.02
CA ASP A 6 -0.90 6.04 -18.33
C ASP A 6 0.11 5.11 -17.65
N PRO A 7 0.56 4.04 -18.33
CA PRO A 7 1.59 3.15 -17.80
C PRO A 7 2.97 3.75 -17.98
N SER A 8 3.80 3.70 -16.94
CA SER A 8 5.19 4.14 -16.99
C SER A 8 6.12 3.15 -16.30
N TYR A 9 7.22 2.78 -16.98
CA TYR A 9 8.33 2.06 -16.36
C TYR A 9 9.19 3.09 -15.61
N THR A 10 9.40 2.85 -14.32
CA THR A 10 10.08 3.79 -13.44
C THR A 10 10.72 3.06 -12.27
N THR A 11 11.47 3.76 -11.45
CA THR A 11 11.97 3.23 -10.18
C THR A 11 11.10 3.71 -9.02
N ILE A 12 11.18 3.02 -7.88
CA ILE A 12 10.49 3.45 -6.66
C ILE A 12 10.95 4.85 -6.25
N GLY A 13 12.25 5.15 -6.35
CA GLY A 13 12.76 6.47 -6.02
C GLY A 13 12.18 7.58 -6.90
N MET A 14 12.14 7.38 -8.21
CA MET A 14 11.57 8.34 -9.16
C MET A 14 10.06 8.50 -8.98
N LEU A 15 9.34 7.42 -8.59
CA LEU A 15 7.92 7.51 -8.27
C LEU A 15 7.68 8.47 -7.09
N PHE A 16 8.48 8.39 -6.04
CA PHE A 16 8.36 9.25 -4.87
C PHE A 16 8.83 10.69 -5.10
N GLU A 17 9.66 10.94 -6.13
CA GLU A 17 10.03 12.30 -6.58
C GLU A 17 8.88 13.06 -7.23
N LYS A 18 7.86 12.37 -7.76
CA LYS A 18 6.67 12.99 -8.34
C LYS A 18 5.78 13.67 -7.28
N ASN A 19 6.12 13.58 -6.00
CA ASN A 19 5.35 14.14 -4.88
C ASN A 19 3.88 13.68 -4.83
N PHE A 20 3.63 12.45 -5.26
CA PHE A 20 2.32 11.83 -5.08
C PHE A 20 2.06 11.54 -3.59
N LEU A 21 0.82 11.77 -3.19
CA LEU A 21 0.30 11.36 -1.89
C LEU A 21 -0.53 10.11 -2.11
N PHE A 22 -0.02 8.98 -1.68
CA PHE A 22 -0.69 7.70 -1.81
C PHE A 22 -1.65 7.46 -0.65
N GLU A 23 -2.84 7.02 -0.97
CA GLU A 23 -3.85 6.62 0.02
C GLU A 23 -4.27 5.18 -0.26
N VAL A 24 -4.25 4.35 0.77
CA VAL A 24 -4.86 3.02 0.72
C VAL A 24 -6.34 3.17 1.05
N PRO A 25 -7.25 2.91 0.11
CA PRO A 25 -8.67 3.09 0.34
C PRO A 25 -9.20 2.11 1.39
N LYS A 26 -10.36 2.44 1.97
CA LYS A 26 -11.01 1.67 3.04
C LYS A 26 -11.37 0.25 2.63
N TYR A 27 -11.62 0.02 1.35
CA TYR A 27 -11.99 -1.29 0.81
C TYR A 27 -10.79 -2.19 0.54
N GLN A 28 -9.56 -1.65 0.53
CA GLN A 28 -8.37 -2.45 0.39
C GLN A 28 -8.05 -3.22 1.68
N ARG A 29 -7.52 -4.44 1.50
CA ARG A 29 -7.08 -5.26 2.63
C ARG A 29 -5.98 -4.55 3.42
N TYR A 30 -5.86 -4.86 4.70
CA TYR A 30 -4.78 -4.40 5.55
C TYR A 30 -3.42 -4.96 5.12
N TYR A 31 -2.34 -4.51 5.76
CA TYR A 31 -1.03 -5.09 5.48
C TYR A 31 -1.05 -6.60 5.74
N SER A 32 -0.70 -7.37 4.69
CA SER A 32 -0.90 -8.82 4.66
C SER A 32 0.33 -9.64 4.28
N TRP A 33 1.47 -9.00 3.98
CA TRP A 33 2.70 -9.76 3.73
C TRP A 33 3.14 -10.50 4.98
N GLU A 34 3.39 -11.79 4.80
CA GLU A 34 3.96 -12.67 5.79
C GLU A 34 5.48 -12.74 5.64
N ASP A 35 6.10 -13.58 6.45
CA ASP A 35 7.56 -13.70 6.50
C ASP A 35 8.18 -14.07 5.15
N GLU A 36 7.52 -14.91 4.34
CA GLU A 36 8.00 -15.36 3.04
C GLU A 36 8.17 -14.19 2.06
N GLN A 37 7.12 -13.36 1.89
CA GLN A 37 7.17 -12.22 0.96
C GLN A 37 8.19 -11.17 1.42
N VAL A 38 8.34 -10.97 2.73
CA VAL A 38 9.34 -10.04 3.29
C VAL A 38 10.75 -10.60 3.09
N ASP A 39 10.96 -11.91 3.24
CA ASP A 39 12.26 -12.55 3.01
C ASP A 39 12.64 -12.51 1.53
N ASP A 40 11.68 -12.71 0.61
CA ASP A 40 11.92 -12.54 -0.82
C ASP A 40 12.32 -11.11 -1.16
N PHE A 41 11.60 -10.10 -0.63
CA PHE A 41 11.96 -8.70 -0.80
C PHE A 41 13.38 -8.40 -0.28
N ILE A 42 13.74 -8.91 0.90
CA ILE A 42 15.09 -8.76 1.46
C ILE A 42 16.13 -9.44 0.57
N LYS A 43 15.84 -10.64 0.07
CA LYS A 43 16.73 -11.41 -0.81
C LYS A 43 17.01 -10.64 -2.10
N ASP A 44 15.99 -10.02 -2.68
CA ASP A 44 16.11 -9.23 -3.89
C ASP A 44 16.98 -8.00 -3.68
N VAL A 45 16.71 -7.20 -2.64
CA VAL A 45 17.53 -6.04 -2.28
C VAL A 45 18.97 -6.44 -1.95
N LYS A 46 19.16 -7.56 -1.24
CA LYS A 46 20.49 -8.10 -0.91
C LYS A 46 21.22 -8.57 -2.17
N GLY A 47 20.51 -9.19 -3.11
CA GLY A 47 21.07 -9.63 -4.40
C GLY A 47 21.65 -8.45 -5.18
N ILE A 48 20.92 -7.34 -5.26
CA ILE A 48 21.42 -6.11 -5.87
C ILE A 48 22.62 -5.58 -5.08
N TYR A 49 22.51 -5.49 -3.74
CA TYR A 49 23.60 -4.98 -2.89
C TYR A 49 24.93 -5.71 -3.10
N LEU A 50 24.89 -7.01 -3.31
CA LEU A 50 26.10 -7.84 -3.49
C LEU A 50 26.69 -7.78 -4.92
N HIS A 51 25.88 -7.57 -5.93
CA HIS A 51 26.26 -7.78 -7.32
C HIS A 51 26.18 -6.51 -8.20
N ASP A 52 25.55 -5.42 -7.71
CA ASP A 52 25.51 -4.14 -8.42
C ASP A 52 26.86 -3.43 -8.33
N THR A 53 27.44 -3.14 -9.50
CA THR A 53 28.72 -2.42 -9.62
C THR A 53 28.59 -1.33 -10.68
N PRO A 54 29.50 -0.33 -10.72
CA PRO A 54 29.47 0.70 -11.75
C PRO A 54 29.54 0.16 -13.19
N GLU A 55 30.20 -1.00 -13.36
CA GLU A 55 30.36 -1.66 -14.66
C GLU A 55 29.18 -2.58 -15.02
N ASN A 56 28.41 -3.00 -14.02
CA ASN A 56 27.28 -3.92 -14.20
C ASN A 56 26.11 -3.50 -13.29
N THR A 57 25.29 -2.58 -13.77
CA THR A 57 24.11 -2.12 -13.05
C THR A 57 23.02 -3.19 -13.08
N ILE A 58 22.55 -3.57 -11.92
CA ILE A 58 21.51 -4.58 -11.75
C ILE A 58 20.21 -3.89 -11.38
N GLU A 59 19.19 -4.07 -12.19
CA GLU A 59 17.83 -3.67 -11.88
C GLU A 59 17.01 -4.89 -11.45
N HIS A 60 16.12 -4.71 -10.49
CA HIS A 60 15.17 -5.73 -10.09
C HIS A 60 13.74 -5.21 -10.22
N PHE A 61 12.92 -5.98 -10.93
CA PHE A 61 11.52 -5.63 -11.16
C PHE A 61 10.66 -6.05 -9.97
N PHE A 62 10.17 -5.07 -9.21
CA PHE A 62 9.33 -5.28 -8.03
C PHE A 62 7.82 -5.42 -8.33
N GLY A 63 7.44 -5.41 -9.60
CA GLY A 63 6.05 -5.61 -10.03
C GLY A 63 5.32 -4.32 -10.38
N GLY A 64 3.99 -4.41 -10.46
CA GLY A 64 3.12 -3.27 -10.79
C GLY A 64 2.67 -2.49 -9.57
N ILE A 65 2.41 -1.21 -9.77
CA ILE A 65 1.66 -0.34 -8.84
C ILE A 65 0.56 0.30 -9.67
N VAL A 66 -0.69 0.09 -9.27
CA VAL A 66 -1.86 0.68 -9.92
C VAL A 66 -2.49 1.70 -9.00
N ALA A 67 -2.69 2.91 -9.50
CA ALA A 67 -3.29 3.99 -8.72
C ALA A 67 -4.31 4.78 -9.54
N VAL A 68 -5.22 5.44 -8.86
CA VAL A 68 -6.25 6.30 -9.44
C VAL A 68 -6.05 7.73 -8.97
N GLU A 69 -6.09 8.69 -9.90
CA GLU A 69 -6.06 10.11 -9.58
C GLU A 69 -7.27 10.47 -8.70
N LYS A 70 -7.00 11.00 -7.50
CA LYS A 70 -8.03 11.51 -6.60
C LYS A 70 -7.88 13.02 -6.50
N ARG A 71 -8.89 13.76 -6.98
CA ARG A 71 -8.91 15.22 -6.88
C ARG A 71 -9.58 15.64 -5.59
N ILE A 72 -8.91 16.44 -4.78
CA ILE A 72 -9.48 17.08 -3.61
C ILE A 72 -9.86 18.50 -3.99
N PRO A 73 -11.16 18.86 -3.94
CA PRO A 73 -11.58 20.24 -4.19
C PRO A 73 -10.83 21.22 -3.32
N GLY A 74 -10.28 22.30 -3.93
CA GLY A 74 -9.54 23.33 -3.21
C GLY A 74 -8.10 22.98 -2.84
N SER A 75 -7.58 21.83 -3.28
CA SER A 75 -6.20 21.41 -3.06
C SER A 75 -5.44 21.19 -4.37
N ASN A 76 -4.17 21.58 -4.40
CA ASN A 76 -3.24 21.29 -5.50
C ASN A 76 -2.49 19.97 -5.32
N ARG A 77 -2.83 19.18 -4.30
CA ARG A 77 -2.18 17.91 -4.00
C ARG A 77 -2.46 16.88 -5.08
N GLN A 78 -1.43 16.19 -5.49
CA GLN A 78 -1.52 15.08 -6.44
C GLN A 78 -1.78 13.77 -5.67
N GLN A 79 -3.01 13.62 -5.18
CA GLN A 79 -3.39 12.41 -4.44
C GLN A 79 -3.66 11.26 -5.39
N ARG A 80 -3.21 10.06 -4.99
CA ARG A 80 -3.37 8.80 -5.71
C ARG A 80 -3.94 7.74 -4.76
N GLU A 81 -5.07 7.20 -5.12
CA GLU A 81 -5.68 6.07 -4.44
C GLU A 81 -5.06 4.78 -4.97
N LEU A 82 -4.47 3.96 -4.10
CA LEU A 82 -3.81 2.72 -4.48
C LEU A 82 -4.84 1.61 -4.72
N ILE A 83 -4.83 1.06 -5.93
CA ILE A 83 -5.62 -0.13 -6.28
C ILE A 83 -4.76 -1.40 -6.16
N ASP A 84 -3.46 -1.32 -6.48
CA ASP A 84 -2.50 -2.39 -6.24
C ASP A 84 -1.13 -1.82 -5.89
N GLY A 85 -0.31 -2.66 -5.25
CA GLY A 85 1.07 -2.34 -4.88
C GLY A 85 1.22 -1.79 -3.46
N GLN A 86 0.13 -1.69 -2.67
CA GLN A 86 0.21 -1.17 -1.30
C GLN A 86 1.22 -1.94 -0.42
N GLN A 87 1.27 -3.26 -0.53
CA GLN A 87 2.19 -4.09 0.27
C GLN A 87 3.64 -3.76 -0.07
N ARG A 88 3.96 -3.63 -1.37
CA ARG A 88 5.29 -3.30 -1.88
C ARG A 88 5.73 -1.92 -1.42
N ILE A 89 4.87 -0.90 -1.58
CA ILE A 89 5.17 0.46 -1.11
C ILE A 89 5.37 0.46 0.41
N THR A 90 4.45 -0.14 1.17
CA THR A 90 4.55 -0.18 2.63
C THR A 90 5.87 -0.83 3.06
N THR A 91 6.22 -2.00 2.51
CA THR A 91 7.46 -2.71 2.87
C THR A 91 8.71 -1.91 2.48
N THR A 92 8.69 -1.23 1.33
CA THR A 92 9.77 -0.32 0.94
C THR A 92 9.92 0.83 1.94
N LEU A 93 8.82 1.45 2.38
CA LEU A 93 8.87 2.52 3.38
C LEU A 93 9.32 2.00 4.75
N LEU A 94 8.98 0.77 5.13
CA LEU A 94 9.52 0.13 6.33
C LEU A 94 11.05 -0.03 6.24
N LEU A 95 11.60 -0.37 5.07
CA LEU A 95 13.05 -0.40 4.84
C LEU A 95 13.66 1.00 4.99
N ILE A 96 13.04 2.05 4.42
CA ILE A 96 13.49 3.44 4.58
C ILE A 96 13.49 3.86 6.07
N ILE A 97 12.46 3.49 6.83
CA ILE A 97 12.41 3.75 8.29
C ILE A 97 13.55 3.02 9.00
N ALA A 98 13.83 1.76 8.63
CA ALA A 98 14.95 1.00 9.21
C ALA A 98 16.31 1.66 8.91
N LEU A 99 16.52 2.20 7.69
CA LEU A 99 17.72 2.97 7.35
C LEU A 99 17.83 4.23 8.21
N ILE A 100 16.75 5.02 8.34
CA ILE A 100 16.72 6.21 9.18
C ILE A 100 17.11 5.87 10.63
N ARG A 101 16.55 4.79 11.21
CA ARG A 101 16.88 4.33 12.57
C ARG A 101 18.36 3.98 12.72
N LYS A 102 18.98 3.42 11.69
CA LYS A 102 20.41 3.10 11.73
C LYS A 102 21.28 4.35 11.61
N TYR A 103 20.90 5.31 10.75
CA TYR A 103 21.56 6.62 10.71
C TYR A 103 21.48 7.35 12.04
N GLU A 104 20.31 7.38 12.68
CA GLU A 104 20.13 8.00 14.01
C GLU A 104 21.11 7.44 15.04
N LYS A 105 21.36 6.12 15.04
CA LYS A 105 22.34 5.48 15.93
C LYS A 105 23.79 5.82 15.64
N LEU A 106 24.11 6.25 14.41
CA LEU A 106 25.46 6.66 14.02
C LEU A 106 25.72 8.16 14.27
N LYS A 107 24.72 8.94 14.64
CA LYS A 107 24.81 10.40 14.79
C LYS A 107 25.83 10.83 15.83
N ASP A 108 25.88 10.15 16.97
CA ASP A 108 26.75 10.49 18.10
C ASP A 108 28.23 10.13 17.88
N VAL A 109 28.51 9.24 16.91
CA VAL A 109 29.84 8.71 16.63
C VAL A 109 30.43 9.18 15.30
N SER A 110 29.73 10.09 14.60
CA SER A 110 30.08 10.57 13.27
C SER A 110 29.80 12.07 13.11
N ASN A 111 29.91 12.59 11.87
CA ASN A 111 29.48 13.95 11.52
C ASN A 111 27.96 14.06 11.60
N GLY A 112 27.44 14.52 12.74
CA GLY A 112 26.02 14.63 13.01
C GLY A 112 25.24 15.46 11.97
N THR A 113 25.84 16.55 11.46
CA THR A 113 25.22 17.39 10.42
C THR A 113 25.02 16.65 9.10
N LEU A 114 26.01 15.84 8.68
CA LEU A 114 25.88 15.02 7.47
C LEU A 114 24.75 13.99 7.61
N ILE A 115 24.69 13.34 8.76
CA ILE A 115 23.66 12.33 9.06
C ILE A 115 22.28 12.97 9.13
N ASP A 116 22.13 14.12 9.82
CA ASP A 116 20.86 14.86 9.87
C ASP A 116 20.36 15.24 8.46
N ASN A 117 21.25 15.69 7.59
CA ASN A 117 20.90 16.00 6.20
C ASN A 117 20.43 14.77 5.44
N ARG A 118 21.06 13.60 5.63
CA ARG A 118 20.61 12.34 5.00
C ARG A 118 19.24 11.90 5.52
N ILE A 119 19.04 11.89 6.83
CA ILE A 119 17.76 11.56 7.46
C ILE A 119 16.65 12.49 6.93
N ASN A 120 16.90 13.81 6.89
CA ASN A 120 15.92 14.78 6.40
C ASN A 120 15.57 14.53 4.92
N LYS A 121 16.56 14.25 4.07
CA LYS A 121 16.35 13.91 2.67
C LYS A 121 15.48 12.67 2.52
N LEU A 122 15.76 11.59 3.28
CA LEU A 122 14.97 10.37 3.25
C LEU A 122 13.53 10.61 3.72
N ARG A 123 13.35 11.35 4.81
CA ARG A 123 12.02 11.72 5.32
C ARG A 123 11.22 12.52 4.29
N GLN A 124 11.80 13.58 3.71
CA GLN A 124 11.13 14.41 2.70
C GLN A 124 10.86 13.64 1.40
N LYS A 125 11.79 12.79 0.97
CA LYS A 125 11.63 12.03 -0.27
C LYS A 125 10.55 10.95 -0.16
N TYR A 126 10.54 10.18 0.92
CA TYR A 126 9.76 8.94 1.01
C TYR A 126 8.59 8.99 1.99
N LEU A 127 8.71 9.73 3.08
CA LEU A 127 7.75 9.63 4.18
C LEU A 127 6.83 10.83 4.30
N ARG A 128 7.32 12.03 4.00
CA ARG A 128 6.59 13.28 4.26
C ARG A 128 6.58 14.18 3.05
N TYR A 129 5.54 14.98 2.98
CA TYR A 129 5.40 16.07 2.02
C TYR A 129 5.03 17.33 2.79
N ASP A 130 5.86 18.37 2.65
CA ASP A 130 5.58 19.68 3.23
C ASP A 130 4.72 20.48 2.26
N ASP A 131 3.59 20.97 2.74
CA ASP A 131 2.58 21.67 1.99
C ASP A 131 2.14 22.94 2.75
N GLU A 132 1.32 23.74 2.13
CA GLU A 132 0.75 24.95 2.70
C GLU A 132 -0.77 24.94 2.50
N ILE A 133 -1.53 25.06 3.59
CA ILE A 133 -2.98 25.27 3.55
C ILE A 133 -3.30 26.57 4.25
N ASN A 134 -4.01 27.48 3.57
CA ASN A 134 -4.40 28.78 4.11
C ASN A 134 -3.21 29.61 4.64
N ARG A 135 -2.04 29.47 4.00
CA ARG A 135 -0.76 30.09 4.40
C ARG A 135 -0.17 29.54 5.70
N GLU A 136 -0.64 28.40 6.15
CA GLU A 136 -0.04 27.70 7.26
C GLU A 136 0.70 26.45 6.75
N PRO A 137 1.99 26.27 7.13
CA PRO A 137 2.75 25.11 6.73
C PRO A 137 2.19 23.86 7.40
N ILE A 138 1.98 22.82 6.63
CA ILE A 138 1.57 21.52 7.13
C ILE A 138 2.48 20.43 6.55
N THR A 139 2.69 19.39 7.34
CA THR A 139 3.40 18.19 6.88
C THR A 139 2.40 17.04 6.78
N VAL A 140 2.32 16.42 5.60
CA VAL A 140 1.46 15.27 5.36
C VAL A 140 2.29 14.04 5.01
N GLN A 141 1.78 12.85 5.29
CA GLN A 141 2.46 11.61 4.93
C GLN A 141 2.29 11.30 3.45
N LYS A 142 3.34 10.78 2.81
CA LYS A 142 3.29 10.35 1.40
C LYS A 142 2.53 9.04 1.20
N LEU A 143 2.41 8.21 2.24
CA LEU A 143 1.54 7.05 2.26
C LEU A 143 0.62 7.11 3.48
N VAL A 144 -0.67 7.10 3.24
CA VAL A 144 -1.71 6.95 4.26
C VAL A 144 -2.31 5.56 4.13
N LEU A 145 -2.08 4.72 5.11
CA LEU A 145 -2.68 3.38 5.18
C LEU A 145 -4.17 3.48 5.55
N SER A 146 -4.90 2.37 5.41
CA SER A 146 -6.29 2.29 5.82
C SER A 146 -6.46 2.68 7.30
N LYS A 147 -7.67 3.11 7.68
CA LYS A 147 -7.98 3.65 9.03
C LYS A 147 -7.39 2.82 10.18
N ALA A 148 -7.41 1.49 10.03
CA ALA A 148 -6.94 0.59 11.07
C ALA A 148 -5.42 0.57 11.26
N ASP A 149 -4.66 0.66 10.16
CA ASP A 149 -3.19 0.61 10.17
C ASP A 149 -2.56 2.00 10.22
N LYS A 150 -3.33 3.05 9.93
CA LYS A 150 -2.85 4.42 9.80
C LYS A 150 -2.06 4.87 11.03
N GLN A 151 -2.70 4.85 12.20
CA GLN A 151 -2.06 5.34 13.42
C GLN A 151 -0.83 4.52 13.80
N TYR A 152 -0.90 3.19 13.64
CA TYR A 152 0.23 2.30 13.90
C TYR A 152 1.44 2.62 13.03
N PHE A 153 1.21 2.85 11.73
CA PHE A 153 2.26 3.20 10.79
C PHE A 153 2.83 4.61 11.04
N GLU A 154 1.97 5.57 11.41
CA GLU A 154 2.39 6.90 11.83
C GLU A 154 3.29 6.87 13.07
N ASP A 155 2.91 6.09 14.08
CA ASP A 155 3.71 5.94 15.30
C ASP A 155 5.06 5.29 14.99
N LEU A 156 5.08 4.33 14.06
CA LEU A 156 6.32 3.71 13.61
C LEU A 156 7.24 4.71 12.90
N ILE A 157 6.73 5.56 12.00
CA ILE A 157 7.49 6.62 11.32
C ILE A 157 8.10 7.58 12.33
N GLU A 158 7.33 7.99 13.35
CA GLU A 158 7.71 8.98 14.35
C GLU A 158 8.51 8.41 15.53
N ALA A 159 8.84 7.13 15.51
CA ALA A 159 9.50 6.46 16.62
C ALA A 159 8.72 6.47 17.95
N ARG A 160 7.40 6.55 17.88
CA ARG A 160 6.55 6.45 19.07
C ARG A 160 6.32 4.99 19.46
N GLU A 161 5.81 4.79 20.65
CA GLU A 161 5.41 3.46 21.10
C GLU A 161 4.25 2.93 20.25
N CYS A 162 4.44 1.74 19.67
CA CYS A 162 3.46 1.09 18.80
C CYS A 162 2.73 -0.01 19.57
N THR A 163 1.42 0.11 19.71
CA THR A 163 0.59 -0.93 20.34
C THR A 163 -0.05 -1.82 19.28
N GLU A 164 0.29 -3.10 19.28
CA GLU A 164 -0.27 -4.10 18.37
C GLU A 164 -1.70 -4.47 18.82
N ARG A 165 -2.69 -4.09 18.03
CA ARG A 165 -4.11 -4.37 18.31
C ARG A 165 -4.75 -5.33 17.30
N ARG A 166 -4.06 -5.63 16.18
CA ARG A 166 -4.57 -6.41 15.06
C ARG A 166 -3.47 -7.25 14.43
N ASP A 167 -3.83 -8.21 13.60
CA ASP A 167 -2.87 -9.05 12.87
C ASP A 167 -2.01 -8.23 11.89
N SER A 168 -2.60 -7.26 11.20
CA SER A 168 -1.86 -6.36 10.33
C SER A 168 -0.76 -5.60 11.08
N HIS A 169 -1.02 -5.14 12.31
CA HIS A 169 0.02 -4.50 13.14
C HIS A 169 1.16 -5.47 13.47
N ARG A 170 0.83 -6.74 13.82
CA ARG A 170 1.83 -7.78 14.07
C ARG A 170 2.67 -8.07 12.82
N ARG A 171 2.02 -8.10 11.63
CA ARG A 171 2.71 -8.28 10.35
C ARG A 171 3.64 -7.11 10.03
N ILE A 172 3.18 -5.87 10.17
CA ILE A 172 4.00 -4.65 9.99
C ILE A 172 5.21 -4.69 10.92
N ASN A 173 5.02 -5.02 12.21
CA ASN A 173 6.11 -5.10 13.18
C ASN A 173 7.10 -6.21 12.83
N ARG A 174 6.63 -7.40 12.45
CA ARG A 174 7.51 -8.50 12.02
C ARG A 174 8.32 -8.12 10.79
N ALA A 175 7.66 -7.54 9.77
CA ALA A 175 8.32 -7.05 8.57
C ALA A 175 9.39 -6.00 8.91
N PHE A 176 9.03 -5.02 9.73
CA PHE A 176 9.98 -3.99 10.16
C PHE A 176 11.19 -4.57 10.90
N LYS A 177 10.99 -5.47 11.87
CA LYS A 177 12.09 -6.14 12.59
C LYS A 177 13.00 -6.95 11.68
N LYS A 178 12.45 -7.65 10.67
CA LYS A 178 13.25 -8.37 9.67
C LYS A 178 14.10 -7.41 8.84
N LEU A 179 13.53 -6.30 8.39
CA LEU A 179 14.23 -5.27 7.64
C LEU A 179 15.30 -4.57 8.50
N GLU A 180 15.01 -4.25 9.76
CA GLU A 180 16.04 -3.74 10.69
C GLU A 180 17.19 -4.72 10.89
N LYS A 181 16.89 -6.03 11.04
CA LYS A 181 17.90 -7.08 11.16
C LYS A 181 18.74 -7.21 9.89
N PHE A 182 18.10 -7.13 8.72
CA PHE A 182 18.79 -7.13 7.43
C PHE A 182 19.78 -5.97 7.31
N VAL A 183 19.34 -4.74 7.57
CA VAL A 183 20.20 -3.55 7.53
C VAL A 183 21.31 -3.65 8.58
N ALA A 184 20.99 -4.10 9.81
CA ALA A 184 21.98 -4.33 10.84
C ALA A 184 23.06 -5.31 10.39
N GLY A 185 22.69 -6.45 9.79
CA GLY A 185 23.64 -7.46 9.32
C GLY A 185 24.60 -6.94 8.25
N ILE A 186 24.18 -5.96 7.44
CA ILE A 186 25.07 -5.30 6.46
C ILE A 186 26.05 -4.36 7.18
N ILE A 187 25.56 -3.46 8.03
CA ILE A 187 26.42 -2.44 8.64
C ILE A 187 27.33 -3.00 9.76
N ASP A 188 26.92 -4.06 10.43
CA ASP A 188 27.73 -4.69 11.48
C ASP A 188 28.93 -5.45 10.91
N ALA A 189 28.93 -5.76 9.61
CA ALA A 189 30.07 -6.30 8.90
C ALA A 189 31.15 -5.25 8.60
N GLU A 190 30.81 -3.96 8.69
CA GLU A 190 31.71 -2.86 8.39
C GLU A 190 32.53 -2.42 9.62
N ALA A 191 33.83 -2.26 9.43
CA ALA A 191 34.76 -2.00 10.52
C ALA A 191 34.76 -0.53 10.98
N THR A 192 34.42 0.42 10.10
CA THR A 192 34.50 1.85 10.39
C THR A 192 33.12 2.51 10.28
N VAL A 193 32.96 3.65 10.95
CA VAL A 193 31.71 4.43 10.87
C VAL A 193 31.46 4.92 9.46
N ASP A 194 32.49 5.36 8.73
CA ASP A 194 32.36 5.84 7.36
C ASP A 194 31.90 4.70 6.44
N ALA A 195 32.49 3.51 6.55
CA ALA A 195 32.07 2.34 5.80
C ALA A 195 30.60 1.95 6.09
N LYS A 196 30.16 2.09 7.36
CA LYS A 196 28.74 1.88 7.73
C LYS A 196 27.82 2.88 7.05
N ILE A 197 28.23 4.16 6.97
CA ILE A 197 27.49 5.22 6.29
C ILE A 197 27.40 4.93 4.78
N ASP A 198 28.51 4.48 4.18
CA ASP A 198 28.55 4.13 2.74
C ASP A 198 27.67 2.91 2.44
N ALA A 199 27.68 1.92 3.32
CA ALA A 199 26.80 0.75 3.19
C ALA A 199 25.31 1.12 3.26
N LEU A 200 24.93 2.01 4.19
CA LEU A 200 23.56 2.55 4.24
C LEU A 200 23.22 3.35 2.97
N ALA A 201 24.13 4.21 2.50
CA ALA A 201 23.95 4.99 1.29
C ALA A 201 23.80 4.09 0.04
N LYS A 202 24.50 2.95 0.00
CA LYS A 202 24.34 1.95 -1.08
C LYS A 202 22.93 1.36 -1.06
N ILE A 203 22.37 1.02 0.10
CA ILE A 203 20.97 0.53 0.20
C ILE A 203 19.98 1.61 -0.24
N GLU A 204 20.19 2.88 0.18
CA GLU A 204 19.37 4.01 -0.30
C GLU A 204 19.36 4.10 -1.82
N ASN A 205 20.57 4.01 -2.43
CA ASN A 205 20.73 4.06 -3.89
C ASN A 205 20.00 2.91 -4.58
N ILE A 206 20.05 1.71 -4.02
CA ILE A 206 19.36 0.52 -4.55
C ILE A 206 17.85 0.75 -4.55
N VAL A 207 17.28 1.19 -3.44
CA VAL A 207 15.83 1.51 -3.37
C VAL A 207 15.46 2.59 -4.38
N HIS A 208 16.35 3.58 -4.56
CA HIS A 208 16.07 4.71 -5.42
C HIS A 208 16.19 4.36 -6.90
N ASN A 209 17.24 3.69 -7.33
CA ASN A 209 17.63 3.54 -8.73
C ASN A 209 17.44 2.13 -9.29
N ASN A 210 17.54 1.09 -8.46
CA ASN A 210 17.59 -0.29 -8.93
C ASN A 210 16.28 -1.05 -8.75
N CYS A 211 15.38 -0.57 -7.85
CA CYS A 211 14.06 -1.16 -7.64
C CYS A 211 13.07 -0.60 -8.65
N THR A 212 12.89 -1.33 -9.77
CA THR A 212 12.04 -0.92 -10.88
C THR A 212 10.61 -1.43 -10.74
N ILE A 213 9.67 -0.65 -11.26
CA ILE A 213 8.23 -0.92 -11.23
C ILE A 213 7.56 -0.50 -12.53
N ILE A 214 6.39 -1.05 -12.79
CA ILE A 214 5.43 -0.47 -13.74
C ILE A 214 4.41 0.31 -12.92
N PHE A 215 4.47 1.64 -13.01
CA PHE A 215 3.46 2.50 -12.40
C PHE A 215 2.36 2.80 -13.40
N ILE A 216 1.12 2.55 -13.01
CA ILE A 216 -0.06 2.75 -13.84
C ILE A 216 -0.95 3.78 -13.15
N ASP A 217 -1.01 4.96 -13.74
CA ASP A 217 -1.84 6.07 -13.28
C ASP A 217 -3.14 6.09 -14.08
N SER A 218 -4.25 5.83 -13.43
CA SER A 218 -5.59 5.82 -14.03
C SER A 218 -6.41 7.02 -13.59
N LYS A 219 -7.26 7.51 -14.48
CA LYS A 219 -8.21 8.59 -14.15
C LYS A 219 -9.49 8.09 -13.53
N THR A 220 -9.81 6.80 -13.73
CA THR A 220 -11.04 6.20 -13.24
C THR A 220 -10.76 4.88 -12.52
N ARG A 221 -11.52 4.62 -11.47
CA ARG A 221 -11.46 3.35 -10.73
C ARG A 221 -11.79 2.17 -11.62
N GLU A 222 -12.83 2.27 -12.46
CA GLU A 222 -13.25 1.21 -13.37
C GLU A 222 -12.11 0.74 -14.28
N SER A 223 -11.41 1.68 -14.91
CA SER A 223 -10.26 1.34 -15.78
C SER A 223 -9.11 0.72 -15.00
N ALA A 224 -8.84 1.21 -13.78
CA ALA A 224 -7.81 0.67 -12.90
C ALA A 224 -8.14 -0.76 -12.46
N TYR A 225 -9.38 -1.05 -12.09
CA TYR A 225 -9.81 -2.39 -11.69
C TYR A 225 -9.76 -3.39 -12.84
N LYS A 226 -10.28 -3.03 -14.03
CA LYS A 226 -10.19 -3.89 -15.22
C LYS A 226 -8.75 -4.28 -15.53
N LEU A 227 -7.85 -3.31 -15.45
CA LEU A 227 -6.43 -3.56 -15.70
C LEU A 227 -5.80 -4.41 -14.59
N PHE A 228 -6.13 -4.12 -13.33
CA PHE A 228 -5.66 -4.90 -12.19
C PHE A 228 -6.07 -6.37 -12.29
N GLN A 229 -7.32 -6.66 -12.69
CA GLN A 229 -7.79 -8.04 -12.93
C GLN A 229 -6.96 -8.76 -13.99
N VAL A 230 -6.68 -8.10 -15.11
CA VAL A 230 -5.86 -8.66 -16.20
C VAL A 230 -4.41 -8.92 -15.75
N LEU A 231 -3.83 -8.01 -14.97
CA LEU A 231 -2.45 -8.15 -14.48
C LEU A 231 -2.30 -9.22 -13.40
N ASN A 232 -3.33 -9.45 -12.60
CA ASN A 232 -3.31 -10.41 -11.48
C ASN A 232 -3.78 -11.81 -11.82
N ASP A 233 -4.11 -12.10 -13.07
CA ASP A 233 -4.48 -13.46 -13.53
C ASP A 233 -3.37 -14.51 -13.26
N ARG A 234 -2.20 -14.07 -12.75
CA ARG A 234 -1.04 -14.91 -12.41
C ARG A 234 -0.50 -14.74 -10.97
N GLY A 235 -1.20 -14.01 -10.06
CA GLY A 235 -0.71 -13.72 -8.70
C GLY A 235 -1.80 -13.80 -7.62
N ALA A 236 -1.46 -13.47 -6.37
CA ALA A 236 -2.41 -13.31 -5.27
C ALA A 236 -3.25 -12.03 -5.47
N GLY A 237 -4.24 -12.10 -6.36
CA GLY A 237 -5.16 -11.02 -6.67
C GLY A 237 -6.09 -10.65 -5.52
N LEU A 238 -6.89 -9.58 -5.72
CA LEU A 238 -8.06 -9.32 -4.90
C LEU A 238 -9.00 -10.53 -4.99
N THR A 239 -9.50 -10.94 -3.84
CA THR A 239 -10.52 -11.99 -3.79
C THR A 239 -11.86 -11.43 -4.27
N GLU A 240 -12.78 -12.29 -4.63
CA GLU A 240 -14.15 -11.91 -4.94
C GLU A 240 -14.82 -11.16 -3.77
N GLY A 241 -14.44 -11.49 -2.53
CA GLY A 241 -14.84 -10.77 -1.32
C GLY A 241 -14.29 -9.35 -1.25
N ASP A 242 -13.01 -9.15 -1.63
CA ASP A 242 -12.41 -7.82 -1.69
C ASP A 242 -13.13 -6.93 -2.73
N LEU A 243 -13.53 -7.51 -3.87
CA LEU A 243 -14.27 -6.80 -4.90
C LEU A 243 -15.69 -6.41 -4.43
N LEU A 244 -16.40 -7.31 -3.74
CA LEU A 244 -17.71 -7.03 -3.16
C LEU A 244 -17.62 -5.93 -2.10
N LYS A 245 -16.64 -6.02 -1.21
CA LYS A 245 -16.34 -4.97 -0.23
C LYS A 245 -16.07 -3.64 -0.92
N SER A 246 -15.22 -3.63 -1.95
CA SER A 246 -14.91 -2.42 -2.69
C SER A 246 -16.16 -1.76 -3.24
N LYS A 247 -17.00 -2.52 -3.94
CA LYS A 247 -18.22 -1.99 -4.57
C LYS A 247 -19.22 -1.46 -3.57
N THR A 248 -19.49 -2.20 -2.50
CA THR A 248 -20.45 -1.77 -1.46
C THR A 248 -20.00 -0.51 -0.71
N LEU A 249 -18.69 -0.34 -0.48
CA LEU A 249 -18.15 0.86 0.15
C LEU A 249 -18.08 2.06 -0.79
N GLU A 250 -17.74 1.83 -2.07
CA GLU A 250 -17.64 2.88 -3.09
C GLU A 250 -18.95 3.61 -3.28
N VAL A 251 -20.05 2.89 -3.46
CA VAL A 251 -21.37 3.49 -3.71
C VAL A 251 -21.92 4.29 -2.54
N LEU A 252 -21.43 4.05 -1.31
CA LEU A 252 -21.81 4.77 -0.10
C LEU A 252 -20.89 5.97 0.21
N GLU A 253 -19.72 6.08 -0.46
CA GLU A 253 -18.65 7.02 -0.09
C GLU A 253 -19.12 8.47 -0.05
N LYS A 254 -19.94 8.88 -0.99
CA LYS A 254 -20.28 10.29 -1.22
C LYS A 254 -21.37 10.82 -0.31
N HIS A 255 -22.39 10.03 -0.03
CA HIS A 255 -23.59 10.49 0.66
C HIS A 255 -23.83 9.84 2.02
N PHE A 256 -23.24 8.67 2.30
CA PHE A 256 -23.58 7.84 3.46
C PHE A 256 -22.34 7.40 4.26
N SER A 257 -21.49 8.35 4.66
CA SER A 257 -20.21 8.07 5.34
C SER A 257 -20.35 7.25 6.65
N ILE A 258 -21.47 7.42 7.40
CA ILE A 258 -21.75 6.64 8.63
C ILE A 258 -22.08 5.20 8.25
N LYS A 259 -22.98 4.99 7.28
CA LYS A 259 -23.34 3.65 6.79
C LYS A 259 -22.13 2.96 6.16
N GLN A 260 -21.31 3.71 5.40
CA GLN A 260 -20.05 3.20 4.88
C GLN A 260 -19.15 2.65 5.99
N SER A 261 -19.07 3.33 7.14
CA SER A 261 -18.26 2.83 8.27
C SER A 261 -18.84 1.53 8.85
N THR A 262 -20.15 1.42 8.96
CA THR A 262 -20.82 0.19 9.44
C THR A 262 -20.56 -0.98 8.49
N VAL A 263 -20.73 -0.77 7.19
CA VAL A 263 -20.46 -1.78 6.15
C VAL A 263 -18.98 -2.17 6.15
N GLN A 264 -18.07 -1.20 6.35
CA GLN A 264 -16.65 -1.50 6.48
C GLN A 264 -16.36 -2.41 7.67
N ASP A 265 -16.91 -2.10 8.83
CA ASP A 265 -16.69 -2.89 10.05
C ASP A 265 -17.21 -4.34 9.87
N ALA A 266 -18.38 -4.51 9.23
CA ALA A 266 -18.93 -5.82 8.89
C ALA A 266 -18.03 -6.61 7.92
N TRP A 267 -17.56 -5.97 6.83
CA TRP A 267 -16.62 -6.61 5.91
C TRP A 267 -15.29 -6.93 6.57
N ASP A 268 -14.79 -6.07 7.46
CA ASP A 268 -13.55 -6.30 8.19
C ASP A 268 -13.65 -7.51 9.11
N GLU A 269 -14.84 -7.77 9.67
CA GLU A 269 -15.11 -8.97 10.46
C GLU A 269 -15.14 -10.23 9.57
N ILE A 270 -15.79 -10.17 8.40
CA ILE A 270 -15.86 -11.28 7.44
C ILE A 270 -14.47 -11.60 6.86
N LEU A 271 -13.69 -10.56 6.53
CA LEU A 271 -12.40 -10.69 5.85
C LEU A 271 -11.20 -10.87 6.80
N GLN A 272 -11.42 -11.22 8.07
CA GLN A 272 -10.33 -11.54 9.03
C GLN A 272 -9.65 -12.86 8.71
N ASP A 273 -10.35 -13.79 8.07
CA ASP A 273 -9.85 -15.11 7.74
C ASP A 273 -8.97 -15.12 6.48
N GLU A 274 -8.37 -16.26 6.20
CA GLU A 274 -7.57 -16.45 4.99
C GLU A 274 -8.42 -16.27 3.71
N PRO A 275 -7.90 -15.64 2.65
CA PRO A 275 -8.64 -15.31 1.42
C PRO A 275 -9.38 -16.50 0.79
N LYS A 276 -8.78 -17.69 0.82
CA LYS A 276 -9.41 -18.92 0.29
C LYS A 276 -10.62 -19.39 1.10
N GLN A 277 -10.58 -19.20 2.42
CA GLN A 277 -11.69 -19.54 3.32
C GLN A 277 -12.86 -18.59 3.10
N ILE A 278 -12.57 -17.30 2.89
CA ILE A 278 -13.58 -16.28 2.61
C ILE A 278 -14.32 -16.58 1.31
N GLU A 279 -13.60 -16.88 0.23
CA GLU A 279 -14.22 -17.21 -1.05
C GLU A 279 -15.11 -18.45 -0.92
N GLN A 280 -14.65 -19.46 -0.20
CA GLN A 280 -15.43 -20.67 0.05
C GLN A 280 -16.67 -20.38 0.91
N PHE A 281 -16.56 -19.53 1.92
CA PHE A 281 -17.68 -19.08 2.74
C PHE A 281 -18.73 -18.35 1.89
N LEU A 282 -18.33 -17.39 1.06
CA LEU A 282 -19.25 -16.65 0.18
C LEU A 282 -19.97 -17.59 -0.80
N ARG A 283 -19.28 -18.59 -1.35
CA ARG A 283 -19.89 -19.62 -2.22
C ARG A 283 -20.91 -20.48 -1.48
N TYR A 284 -20.63 -20.86 -0.24
CA TYR A 284 -21.58 -21.61 0.59
C TYR A 284 -22.77 -20.75 0.99
N TYR A 285 -22.54 -19.51 1.36
CA TYR A 285 -23.60 -18.57 1.70
C TYR A 285 -24.55 -18.37 0.50
N TYR A 286 -23.99 -18.11 -0.68
CA TYR A 286 -24.78 -17.97 -1.92
C TYR A 286 -25.62 -19.24 -2.19
N ALA A 287 -25.00 -20.40 -2.13
CA ALA A 287 -25.70 -21.67 -2.38
C ALA A 287 -26.82 -21.94 -1.36
N SER A 288 -26.62 -21.59 -0.09
CA SER A 288 -27.63 -21.70 0.96
C SER A 288 -28.79 -20.75 0.75
N ALA A 289 -28.51 -19.49 0.39
CA ALA A 289 -29.54 -18.45 0.21
C ALA A 289 -30.34 -18.62 -1.08
N CYS A 290 -29.69 -19.06 -2.18
CA CYS A 290 -30.30 -19.14 -3.52
C CYS A 290 -30.77 -20.55 -3.90
N GLY A 291 -30.44 -21.59 -3.11
CA GLY A 291 -30.73 -22.98 -3.45
C GLY A 291 -29.98 -23.51 -4.69
N SER A 292 -29.01 -22.75 -5.20
CA SER A 292 -28.23 -23.08 -6.40
C SER A 292 -26.76 -22.71 -6.20
N ARG A 293 -25.84 -23.40 -6.90
CA ARG A 293 -24.41 -23.06 -6.86
C ARG A 293 -24.12 -21.87 -7.75
N VAL A 294 -23.14 -21.08 -7.35
CA VAL A 294 -22.58 -19.99 -8.18
C VAL A 294 -22.15 -20.55 -9.54
N GLY A 295 -22.42 -19.80 -10.59
CA GLY A 295 -21.95 -20.08 -11.95
C GLY A 295 -20.43 -20.15 -12.05
N ARG A 296 -19.92 -20.62 -13.19
CA ARG A 296 -18.45 -20.79 -13.39
C ARG A 296 -17.75 -19.45 -13.65
N THR A 297 -18.48 -18.37 -13.91
CA THR A 297 -17.93 -17.14 -14.48
C THR A 297 -17.48 -16.11 -13.47
N SER A 298 -18.19 -15.87 -12.37
CA SER A 298 -17.76 -14.93 -11.33
C SER A 298 -18.70 -14.98 -10.14
N LEU A 299 -18.19 -15.27 -8.97
CA LEU A 299 -18.92 -15.15 -7.70
C LEU A 299 -19.35 -13.69 -7.47
N TYR A 300 -18.49 -12.73 -7.81
CA TYR A 300 -18.75 -11.31 -7.68
C TYR A 300 -20.00 -10.87 -8.42
N ASP A 301 -20.10 -11.20 -9.74
CA ASP A 301 -21.23 -10.79 -10.56
C ASP A 301 -22.55 -11.46 -10.11
N ASP A 302 -22.48 -12.75 -9.79
CA ASP A 302 -23.67 -13.50 -9.35
C ASP A 302 -24.13 -12.97 -7.97
N PHE A 303 -23.20 -12.68 -7.08
CA PHE A 303 -23.49 -12.15 -5.74
C PHE A 303 -24.08 -10.74 -5.80
N LEU A 304 -23.51 -9.84 -6.61
CA LEU A 304 -24.04 -8.50 -6.82
C LEU A 304 -25.45 -8.53 -7.38
N LYS A 305 -25.68 -9.31 -8.44
CA LYS A 305 -27.01 -9.41 -9.07
C LYS A 305 -28.06 -9.96 -8.11
N GLN A 306 -27.68 -10.87 -7.24
CA GLN A 306 -28.60 -11.52 -6.32
C GLN A 306 -28.90 -10.71 -5.08
N PHE A 307 -27.86 -10.19 -4.43
CA PHE A 307 -28.00 -9.53 -3.13
C PHE A 307 -27.98 -8.01 -3.20
N PHE A 308 -27.34 -7.45 -4.22
CA PHE A 308 -27.18 -6.02 -4.41
C PHE A 308 -27.61 -5.55 -5.82
N PRO A 309 -28.80 -5.94 -6.33
CA PRO A 309 -29.20 -5.62 -7.72
C PRO A 309 -29.28 -4.11 -7.98
N ASP A 310 -29.56 -3.32 -6.94
CA ASP A 310 -29.73 -1.87 -7.05
C ASP A 310 -28.39 -1.12 -7.25
N ILE A 311 -27.23 -1.81 -7.14
CA ILE A 311 -25.91 -1.17 -7.27
C ILE A 311 -25.02 -1.78 -8.36
N VAL A 312 -25.52 -2.71 -9.17
CA VAL A 312 -24.71 -3.40 -10.21
C VAL A 312 -24.04 -2.41 -11.16
N ASP A 313 -24.80 -1.45 -11.68
CA ASP A 313 -24.36 -0.46 -12.68
C ASP A 313 -24.34 0.98 -12.11
N VAL A 314 -24.24 1.14 -10.79
CA VAL A 314 -24.33 2.45 -10.11
C VAL A 314 -23.01 2.79 -9.47
N ASP A 315 -22.49 4.00 -9.72
CA ASP A 315 -21.26 4.50 -9.10
C ASP A 315 -21.51 5.18 -7.75
N ASP A 316 -22.77 5.56 -7.46
CA ASP A 316 -23.11 6.40 -6.31
C ASP A 316 -24.58 6.21 -5.92
N VAL A 317 -24.81 5.88 -4.65
CA VAL A 317 -26.15 5.76 -4.07
C VAL A 317 -26.51 7.05 -3.36
N SER A 318 -27.64 7.65 -3.75
CA SER A 318 -28.15 8.90 -3.16
C SER A 318 -29.42 8.71 -2.32
N ASP A 319 -30.09 7.57 -2.44
CA ASP A 319 -31.31 7.27 -1.68
C ASP A 319 -31.06 6.42 -0.44
N GLU A 320 -31.76 6.74 0.64
CA GLU A 320 -31.62 6.13 1.95
C GLU A 320 -32.05 4.65 1.99
N ALA A 321 -33.04 4.28 1.15
CA ALA A 321 -33.56 2.91 1.13
C ALA A 321 -32.53 1.93 0.56
N THR A 322 -31.91 2.26 -0.58
CA THR A 322 -30.81 1.46 -1.16
C THR A 322 -29.60 1.42 -0.24
N ALA A 323 -29.22 2.57 0.35
CA ALA A 323 -28.12 2.60 1.32
C ALA A 323 -28.37 1.72 2.56
N THR A 324 -29.62 1.60 3.02
CA THR A 324 -29.99 0.72 4.15
C THR A 324 -29.89 -0.75 3.76
N LYS A 325 -30.35 -1.14 2.58
CA LYS A 325 -30.24 -2.53 2.08
C LYS A 325 -28.78 -3.02 1.96
N ILE A 326 -27.82 -2.10 1.77
CA ILE A 326 -26.39 -2.45 1.72
C ILE A 326 -25.85 -2.73 3.12
N VAL A 327 -26.43 -2.13 4.17
CA VAL A 327 -26.04 -2.33 5.56
C VAL A 327 -26.60 -3.62 6.13
N ASP A 328 -27.87 -3.94 5.81
CA ASP A 328 -28.61 -5.10 6.27
C ASP A 328 -28.17 -6.41 5.58
#